data_76deab97b447651517131e5d062bdcff
#
_entry.id   76deab97b447651517131e5d062bdcff
#
_cell.length_a   1.000
_cell.length_b   1.000
_cell.length_c   1.000
_cell.angle_alpha   90.00
_cell.angle_beta   90.00
_cell.angle_gamma   90.00
#
_symmetry.space_group_name_H-M   'P 1'
#
loop_
_entity.id
_entity.type
_entity.pdbx_description
1 polymer ?
#
loop_
_entity_poly.entity_id
_entity_poly.type
_entity_poly.pdbx_seq_one_letter_code
_entity_poly.pdbx_strand_id
1 'polypeptide(L)'
;MIGFVGAVLVIMYVFSLRIQLQEVRANQSNYEEKIESLSSIKNTDALQINRKFLISFFTYQNTAERYENIKPFMTDQGYKATHPSGTDLPNSEESVQSSMIGLKPFEYQSSKTEAEFFNEFKLTTEFNDVANKETVIVKTSLIYVKKQGWKVDDVEFIGQFTGR
;
A
#
# COMPACT_ATOMS: atom_id res chain seq x y z
N MET A 1 51.17 41.58 22.35
CA MET A 1 50.27 41.83 21.22
C MET A 1 49.99 40.62 20.34
N ILE A 2 50.93 39.72 20.06
CA ILE A 2 50.77 38.58 19.15
C ILE A 2 49.73 37.55 19.69
N GLY A 3 49.66 37.29 21.00
CA GLY A 3 48.71 36.33 21.61
C GLY A 3 47.22 36.76 21.49
N PHE A 4 46.96 38.07 21.48
CA PHE A 4 45.57 38.58 21.36
C PHE A 4 45.01 38.42 19.93
N VAL A 5 45.82 38.56 18.94
CA VAL A 5 45.40 38.36 17.51
C VAL A 5 45.10 36.88 17.27
N GLY A 6 45.89 35.96 17.84
CA GLY A 6 45.65 34.52 17.72
C GLY A 6 44.31 34.08 18.36
N ALA A 7 44.01 34.65 19.54
CA ALA A 7 42.72 34.34 20.21
C ALA A 7 41.50 34.80 19.43
N VAL A 8 41.56 35.98 18.80
CA VAL A 8 40.47 36.52 17.95
C VAL A 8 40.24 35.65 16.72
N LEU A 9 41.31 35.18 16.06
CA LEU A 9 41.18 34.29 14.91
C LEU A 9 40.55 32.93 15.26
N VAL A 10 40.90 32.36 16.41
CA VAL A 10 40.31 31.11 16.88
C VAL A 10 38.82 31.30 17.16
N ILE A 11 38.42 32.40 17.80
CA ILE A 11 37.00 32.70 18.06
C ILE A 11 36.22 32.87 16.75
N MET A 12 36.75 33.57 15.78
CA MET A 12 36.10 33.72 14.47
C MET A 12 35.97 32.39 13.73
N TYR A 13 36.96 31.52 13.82
CA TYR A 13 36.91 30.20 13.23
C TYR A 13 35.86 29.31 13.87
N VAL A 14 35.78 29.30 15.21
CA VAL A 14 34.71 28.55 15.94
C VAL A 14 33.33 29.09 15.61
N PHE A 15 33.19 30.40 15.46
CA PHE A 15 31.90 31.01 15.07
C PHE A 15 31.49 30.63 13.65
N SER A 16 32.41 30.62 12.71
CA SER A 16 32.17 30.17 11.31
C SER A 16 31.76 28.70 11.26
N LEU A 17 32.42 27.81 12.03
CA LEU A 17 32.02 26.39 12.14
C LEU A 17 30.64 26.21 12.72
N ARG A 18 30.23 26.99 13.72
CA ARG A 18 28.87 26.93 14.28
C ARG A 18 27.79 27.34 13.29
N ILE A 19 28.04 28.37 12.49
CA ILE A 19 27.13 28.82 11.43
C ILE A 19 26.96 27.72 10.38
N GLN A 20 28.05 27.13 9.90
CA GLN A 20 28.01 26.02 8.93
C GLN A 20 27.26 24.77 9.50
N LEU A 21 27.46 24.44 10.77
CA LEU A 21 26.75 23.35 11.44
C LEU A 21 25.24 23.62 11.56
N GLN A 22 24.85 24.86 11.81
CA GLN A 22 23.42 25.24 11.87
C GLN A 22 22.78 25.16 10.48
N GLU A 23 23.50 25.59 9.44
CA GLU A 23 23.00 25.55 8.07
C GLU A 23 22.82 24.08 7.56
N VAL A 24 23.79 23.21 7.86
CA VAL A 24 23.70 21.79 7.55
C VAL A 24 22.53 21.13 8.29
N ARG A 25 22.32 21.42 9.59
CA ARG A 25 21.20 20.90 10.37
C ARG A 25 19.84 21.39 9.87
N ALA A 26 19.73 22.67 9.51
CA ALA A 26 18.52 23.24 8.94
C ALA A 26 18.17 22.61 7.59
N ASN A 27 19.17 22.38 6.73
CA ASN A 27 18.99 21.68 5.48
C ASN A 27 18.58 20.20 5.69
N GLN A 28 19.19 19.50 6.63
CA GLN A 28 18.84 18.12 6.95
C GLN A 28 17.39 18.01 7.44
N SER A 29 16.96 18.89 8.37
CA SER A 29 15.59 18.94 8.85
C SER A 29 14.57 19.19 7.73
N ASN A 30 14.91 20.09 6.79
CA ASN A 30 14.06 20.41 5.64
C ASN A 30 13.96 19.21 4.64
N TYR A 31 15.05 18.45 4.48
CA TYR A 31 15.01 17.22 3.69
C TYR A 31 14.22 16.11 4.37
N GLU A 32 14.34 15.95 5.68
CA GLU A 32 13.56 14.97 6.44
C GLU A 32 12.06 15.26 6.38
N GLU A 33 11.62 16.50 6.58
CA GLU A 33 10.23 16.92 6.44
C GLU A 33 9.69 16.69 5.02
N LYS A 34 10.50 17.02 4.01
CA LYS A 34 10.12 16.79 2.61
C LYS A 34 10.04 15.29 2.28
N ILE A 35 10.91 14.47 2.84
CA ILE A 35 10.89 13.03 2.70
C ILE A 35 9.64 12.45 3.38
N GLU A 36 9.30 12.92 4.57
CA GLU A 36 8.12 12.49 5.31
C GLU A 36 6.83 12.90 4.60
N SER A 37 6.72 14.13 4.10
CA SER A 37 5.58 14.58 3.31
C SER A 37 5.40 13.78 2.01
N LEU A 38 6.47 13.50 1.29
CA LEU A 38 6.43 12.67 0.08
C LEU A 38 6.09 11.21 0.39
N SER A 39 6.53 10.70 1.52
CA SER A 39 6.21 9.36 2.02
C SER A 39 4.72 9.25 2.39
N SER A 40 4.16 10.22 3.09
CA SER A 40 2.72 10.24 3.44
C SER A 40 1.81 10.33 2.20
N ILE A 41 2.19 11.10 1.18
CA ILE A 41 1.46 11.16 -0.10
C ILE A 41 1.49 9.79 -0.80
N LYS A 42 2.67 9.16 -0.86
CA LYS A 42 2.80 7.83 -1.47
C LYS A 42 2.01 6.75 -0.73
N ASN A 43 1.97 6.81 0.59
CA ASN A 43 1.18 5.88 1.41
C ASN A 43 -0.32 6.06 1.18
N THR A 44 -0.78 7.32 0.99
CA THR A 44 -2.17 7.59 0.61
C THR A 44 -2.51 6.96 -0.74
N ASP A 45 -1.61 7.03 -1.72
CA ASP A 45 -1.79 6.41 -3.03
C ASP A 45 -1.79 4.87 -2.93
N ALA A 46 -0.89 4.27 -2.13
CA ALA A 46 -0.89 2.83 -1.87
C ALA A 46 -2.21 2.37 -1.27
N LEU A 47 -2.72 3.09 -0.26
CA LEU A 47 -4.01 2.82 0.35
C LEU A 47 -5.17 2.92 -0.64
N GLN A 48 -5.15 3.90 -1.54
CA GLN A 48 -6.16 4.05 -2.61
C GLN A 48 -6.14 2.86 -3.59
N ILE A 49 -4.96 2.42 -4.01
CA ILE A 49 -4.81 1.26 -4.89
C ILE A 49 -5.27 -0.01 -4.17
N ASN A 50 -4.86 -0.20 -2.90
CA ASN A 50 -5.33 -1.31 -2.07
C ASN A 50 -6.87 -1.38 -2.02
N ARG A 51 -7.54 -0.26 -1.73
CA ARG A 51 -9.01 -0.18 -1.69
C ARG A 51 -9.65 -0.52 -3.03
N LYS A 52 -9.17 0.08 -4.12
CA LYS A 52 -9.69 -0.17 -5.48
C LYS A 52 -9.54 -1.64 -5.87
N PHE A 53 -8.37 -2.21 -5.62
CA PHE A 53 -8.11 -3.63 -5.85
C PHE A 53 -9.10 -4.52 -5.09
N LEU A 54 -9.23 -4.32 -3.77
CA LEU A 54 -10.11 -5.15 -2.95
C LEU A 54 -11.58 -5.05 -3.36
N ILE A 55 -12.06 -3.84 -3.69
CA ILE A 55 -13.41 -3.66 -4.23
C ILE A 55 -13.58 -4.45 -5.52
N SER A 56 -12.67 -4.33 -6.47
CA SER A 56 -12.75 -5.04 -7.75
C SER A 56 -12.60 -6.55 -7.61
N PHE A 57 -11.83 -7.01 -6.60
CA PHE A 57 -11.59 -8.44 -6.38
C PHE A 57 -12.72 -9.16 -5.65
N PHE A 58 -13.39 -8.46 -4.71
CA PHE A 58 -14.41 -9.03 -3.83
C PHE A 58 -15.85 -8.56 -4.14
N THR A 59 -16.04 -7.65 -5.12
CA THR A 59 -17.37 -7.22 -5.55
C THR A 59 -17.50 -7.45 -7.05
N TYR A 60 -18.25 -8.48 -7.44
CA TYR A 60 -18.45 -8.86 -8.83
C TYR A 60 -19.79 -9.59 -9.01
N GLN A 61 -20.36 -9.51 -10.20
CA GLN A 61 -21.56 -10.24 -10.60
C GLN A 61 -21.22 -11.54 -11.32
N ASN A 62 -19.99 -11.67 -11.79
CA ASN A 62 -19.51 -12.77 -12.61
C ASN A 62 -18.02 -12.98 -12.33
N THR A 63 -17.61 -14.22 -12.15
CA THR A 63 -16.22 -14.57 -11.80
C THR A 63 -15.22 -14.17 -12.88
N ALA A 64 -15.61 -14.19 -14.16
CA ALA A 64 -14.74 -13.76 -15.26
C ALA A 64 -14.39 -12.26 -15.17
N GLU A 65 -15.38 -11.41 -14.89
CA GLU A 65 -15.19 -9.96 -14.72
C GLU A 65 -14.23 -9.62 -13.57
N ARG A 66 -14.24 -10.42 -12.51
CA ARG A 66 -13.35 -10.26 -11.37
C ARG A 66 -11.88 -10.17 -11.79
N TYR A 67 -11.43 -11.09 -12.63
CA TYR A 67 -10.02 -11.16 -13.05
C TYR A 67 -9.66 -10.03 -14.03
N GLU A 68 -10.55 -9.67 -14.92
CA GLU A 68 -10.37 -8.51 -15.81
C GLU A 68 -10.24 -7.21 -15.01
N ASN A 69 -11.11 -7.01 -14.02
CA ASN A 69 -11.20 -5.80 -13.24
C ASN A 69 -9.99 -5.57 -12.30
N ILE A 70 -9.32 -6.63 -11.84
CA ILE A 70 -8.16 -6.50 -10.94
C ILE A 70 -6.84 -6.26 -11.68
N LYS A 71 -6.73 -6.67 -12.94
CA LYS A 71 -5.50 -6.60 -13.73
C LYS A 71 -4.83 -5.22 -13.72
N PRO A 72 -5.55 -4.08 -13.84
CA PRO A 72 -4.94 -2.75 -13.79
C PRO A 72 -4.26 -2.41 -12.46
N PHE A 73 -4.64 -3.07 -11.37
CA PHE A 73 -4.14 -2.79 -10.01
C PHE A 73 -3.01 -3.70 -9.58
N MET A 74 -2.69 -4.75 -10.33
CA MET A 74 -1.70 -5.76 -9.96
C MET A 74 -0.41 -5.66 -10.75
N THR A 75 0.66 -6.25 -10.20
CA THR A 75 1.84 -6.63 -10.98
C THR A 75 1.53 -7.85 -11.84
N ASP A 76 2.33 -8.08 -12.88
CA ASP A 76 2.19 -9.30 -13.70
C ASP A 76 2.40 -10.57 -12.88
N GLN A 77 3.29 -10.53 -11.88
CA GLN A 77 3.56 -11.65 -10.99
C GLN A 77 2.38 -11.90 -10.05
N GLY A 78 1.90 -10.85 -9.37
CA GLY A 78 0.75 -10.94 -8.46
C GLY A 78 -0.52 -11.40 -9.19
N TYR A 79 -0.75 -10.88 -10.40
CA TYR A 79 -1.88 -11.30 -11.22
C TYR A 79 -1.83 -12.80 -11.57
N LYS A 80 -0.66 -13.32 -11.98
CA LYS A 80 -0.49 -14.74 -12.26
C LYS A 80 -0.67 -15.62 -11.02
N ALA A 81 -0.21 -15.17 -9.86
CA ALA A 81 -0.38 -15.90 -8.60
C ALA A 81 -1.83 -15.94 -8.11
N THR A 82 -2.58 -14.86 -8.37
CA THR A 82 -4.00 -14.74 -7.97
C THR A 82 -4.94 -15.47 -8.95
N HIS A 83 -4.54 -15.60 -10.20
CA HIS A 83 -5.34 -16.28 -11.22
C HIS A 83 -5.16 -17.80 -11.10
N PRO A 84 -6.23 -18.60 -11.05
CA PRO A 84 -6.12 -20.06 -10.99
C PRO A 84 -5.34 -20.59 -12.19
N SER A 85 -4.26 -21.31 -11.92
CA SER A 85 -3.45 -21.92 -12.98
C SER A 85 -4.21 -23.07 -13.66
N GLY A 86 -4.39 -22.99 -14.98
CA GLY A 86 -4.88 -24.09 -15.80
C GLY A 86 -6.39 -24.27 -15.88
N THR A 87 -7.17 -23.33 -15.38
CA THR A 87 -8.61 -23.27 -15.63
C THR A 87 -8.89 -22.19 -16.66
N ASP A 88 -9.46 -22.57 -17.81
CA ASP A 88 -10.32 -21.64 -18.52
C ASP A 88 -11.32 -21.10 -17.49
N LEU A 89 -11.50 -19.78 -17.43
CA LEU A 89 -12.45 -19.14 -16.53
C LEU A 89 -13.78 -19.90 -16.65
N PRO A 90 -14.41 -20.33 -15.54
CA PRO A 90 -15.62 -21.12 -15.60
C PRO A 90 -16.61 -20.43 -16.51
N ASN A 91 -17.07 -21.16 -17.53
CA ASN A 91 -18.12 -20.69 -18.43
C ASN A 91 -19.30 -20.24 -17.57
N SER A 92 -19.78 -19.05 -17.83
CA SER A 92 -20.65 -18.19 -17.04
C SER A 92 -22.08 -18.71 -16.75
N GLU A 93 -22.36 -20.00 -16.83
CA GLU A 93 -23.69 -20.52 -16.56
C GLU A 93 -24.01 -20.67 -15.05
N GLU A 94 -22.97 -20.74 -14.19
CA GLU A 94 -23.12 -20.70 -12.74
C GLU A 94 -22.49 -19.43 -12.20
N SER A 95 -23.25 -18.35 -12.11
CA SER A 95 -22.73 -17.06 -11.65
C SER A 95 -22.68 -17.01 -10.12
N VAL A 96 -21.49 -17.16 -9.57
CA VAL A 96 -21.21 -16.75 -8.20
C VAL A 96 -21.14 -15.23 -8.18
N GLN A 97 -22.03 -14.62 -7.41
CA GLN A 97 -21.99 -13.17 -7.13
C GLN A 97 -21.31 -12.93 -5.79
N SER A 98 -20.62 -11.81 -5.67
CA SER A 98 -19.96 -11.44 -4.43
C SER A 98 -20.07 -9.95 -4.19
N SER A 99 -20.23 -9.57 -2.93
CA SER A 99 -20.26 -8.17 -2.50
C SER A 99 -19.49 -7.97 -1.20
N MET A 100 -18.67 -6.95 -1.17
CA MET A 100 -17.86 -6.55 -0.02
C MET A 100 -18.40 -5.27 0.59
N ILE A 101 -18.55 -5.23 1.93
CA ILE A 101 -18.95 -4.04 2.67
C ILE A 101 -18.09 -3.86 3.92
N GLY A 102 -17.97 -2.62 4.39
CA GLY A 102 -17.33 -2.30 5.66
C GLY A 102 -15.80 -2.51 5.67
N LEU A 103 -15.14 -2.25 4.54
CA LEU A 103 -13.68 -2.37 4.42
C LEU A 103 -12.95 -1.47 5.41
N LYS A 104 -12.14 -2.09 6.27
CA LYS A 104 -11.24 -1.48 7.23
C LYS A 104 -9.80 -1.91 6.93
N PRO A 105 -9.02 -1.10 6.20
CA PRO A 105 -7.61 -1.37 5.98
C PRO A 105 -6.79 -0.88 7.18
N PHE A 106 -5.85 -1.70 7.63
CA PHE A 106 -4.86 -1.40 8.65
C PHE A 106 -3.47 -1.49 8.01
N GLU A 107 -2.75 -0.37 7.93
CA GLU A 107 -1.38 -0.36 7.46
C GLU A 107 -0.49 -1.08 8.48
N TYR A 108 0.19 -2.14 8.04
CA TYR A 108 1.08 -2.94 8.88
C TYR A 108 2.54 -2.48 8.73
N GLN A 109 2.95 -2.29 7.48
CA GLN A 109 4.28 -1.82 7.14
C GLN A 109 4.22 -0.93 5.92
N SER A 110 5.03 0.13 5.88
CA SER A 110 5.15 0.94 4.68
C SER A 110 6.53 1.58 4.57
N SER A 111 6.94 1.76 3.31
CA SER A 111 8.18 2.40 2.92
C SER A 111 7.92 3.25 1.66
N LYS A 112 8.99 3.78 1.06
CA LYS A 112 8.87 4.52 -0.21
C LYS A 112 8.47 3.66 -1.40
N THR A 113 8.68 2.35 -1.31
CA THR A 113 8.52 1.41 -2.44
C THR A 113 7.67 0.19 -2.13
N GLU A 114 7.34 -0.05 -0.86
CA GLU A 114 6.59 -1.21 -0.40
C GLU A 114 5.55 -0.77 0.63
N ALA A 115 4.38 -1.38 0.63
CA ALA A 115 3.35 -1.19 1.63
C ALA A 115 2.58 -2.50 1.86
N GLU A 116 2.26 -2.81 3.11
CA GLU A 116 1.48 -3.97 3.50
C GLU A 116 0.27 -3.54 4.31
N PHE A 117 -0.88 -4.14 4.01
CA PHE A 117 -2.14 -3.87 4.70
C PHE A 117 -2.80 -5.17 5.15
N PHE A 118 -3.31 -5.18 6.38
CA PHE A 118 -4.35 -6.12 6.78
C PHE A 118 -5.71 -5.47 6.55
N ASN A 119 -6.61 -6.20 5.89
CA ASN A 119 -7.89 -5.68 5.46
C ASN A 119 -9.01 -6.55 6.04
N GLU A 120 -9.81 -5.99 6.94
CA GLU A 120 -11.02 -6.61 7.47
C GLU A 120 -12.25 -6.10 6.72
N PHE A 121 -13.13 -7.00 6.31
CA PHE A 121 -14.40 -6.65 5.68
C PHE A 121 -15.42 -7.77 5.81
N LYS A 122 -16.69 -7.44 5.57
CA LYS A 122 -17.77 -8.41 5.44
C LYS A 122 -17.97 -8.77 3.97
N LEU A 123 -17.95 -10.07 3.69
CA LEU A 123 -18.17 -10.65 2.38
C LEU A 123 -19.51 -11.35 2.35
N THR A 124 -20.34 -11.09 1.36
CA THR A 124 -21.53 -11.86 1.02
C THR A 124 -21.26 -12.51 -0.32
N THR A 125 -21.29 -13.83 -0.35
CA THR A 125 -21.21 -14.64 -1.57
C THR A 125 -22.54 -15.31 -1.81
N GLU A 126 -23.07 -15.20 -3.02
CA GLU A 126 -24.35 -15.78 -3.40
C GLU A 126 -24.15 -16.78 -4.55
N PHE A 127 -24.67 -17.96 -4.37
CA PHE A 127 -24.67 -19.03 -5.37
C PHE A 127 -26.04 -19.75 -5.34
N ASN A 128 -26.73 -19.81 -6.49
CA ASN A 128 -28.05 -20.41 -6.61
C ASN A 128 -29.05 -19.92 -5.55
N ASP A 129 -29.17 -18.61 -5.37
CA ASP A 129 -30.02 -17.92 -4.38
C ASP A 129 -29.66 -18.24 -2.90
N VAL A 130 -28.56 -18.92 -2.65
CA VAL A 130 -28.05 -19.17 -1.30
C VAL A 130 -26.94 -18.19 -0.97
N ALA A 131 -27.20 -17.28 -0.03
CA ALA A 131 -26.24 -16.28 0.41
C ALA A 131 -25.46 -16.79 1.64
N ASN A 132 -24.13 -16.76 1.57
CA ASN A 132 -23.22 -16.94 2.69
C ASN A 132 -22.65 -15.59 3.11
N LYS A 133 -22.61 -15.30 4.42
CA LYS A 133 -22.04 -14.05 4.97
C LYS A 133 -20.95 -14.36 5.97
N GLU A 134 -19.79 -13.76 5.76
CA GLU A 134 -18.63 -13.96 6.59
C GLU A 134 -17.81 -12.68 6.78
N THR A 135 -17.02 -12.62 7.83
CA THR A 135 -15.98 -11.60 8.00
C THR A 135 -14.67 -12.20 7.50
N VAL A 136 -14.01 -11.51 6.61
CA VAL A 136 -12.77 -11.95 5.97
C VAL A 136 -11.63 -11.01 6.36
N ILE A 137 -10.47 -11.59 6.62
CA ILE A 137 -9.22 -10.86 6.80
C ILE A 137 -8.26 -11.27 5.69
N VAL A 138 -7.79 -10.29 4.95
CA VAL A 138 -6.86 -10.45 3.82
C VAL A 138 -5.65 -9.56 4.03
N LYS A 139 -4.46 -10.11 3.87
CA LYS A 139 -3.23 -9.33 3.76
C LYS A 139 -2.97 -9.02 2.29
N THR A 140 -2.60 -7.77 2.00
CA THR A 140 -2.16 -7.34 0.66
C THR A 140 -0.78 -6.73 0.76
N SER A 141 0.10 -7.11 -0.14
CA SER A 141 1.44 -6.53 -0.30
C SER A 141 1.49 -5.74 -1.60
N LEU A 142 1.89 -4.49 -1.52
CA LEU A 142 1.99 -3.57 -2.65
C LEU A 142 3.41 -3.13 -2.86
N ILE A 143 3.80 -2.96 -4.12
CA ILE A 143 5.08 -2.40 -4.52
C ILE A 143 4.89 -1.18 -5.43
N TYR A 144 5.84 -0.24 -5.36
CA TYR A 144 5.86 0.92 -6.25
C TYR A 144 6.64 0.61 -7.51
N VAL A 145 5.95 0.50 -8.62
CA VAL A 145 6.54 0.24 -9.95
C VAL A 145 6.83 1.57 -10.64
N LYS A 146 8.08 1.82 -11.03
CA LYS A 146 8.49 3.06 -11.71
C LYS A 146 7.63 3.30 -12.96
N LYS A 147 7.07 4.50 -13.08
CA LYS A 147 6.15 4.94 -14.15
C LYS A 147 4.73 4.37 -14.12
N GLN A 148 4.44 3.37 -13.30
CA GLN A 148 3.11 2.77 -13.19
C GLN A 148 2.42 3.07 -11.86
N GLY A 149 3.19 3.51 -10.84
CA GLY A 149 2.68 3.74 -9.49
C GLY A 149 2.60 2.48 -8.64
N TRP A 150 1.77 2.54 -7.63
CA TRP A 150 1.55 1.41 -6.72
C TRP A 150 0.78 0.28 -7.41
N LYS A 151 1.19 -0.96 -7.14
CA LYS A 151 0.57 -2.19 -7.65
C LYS A 151 0.53 -3.22 -6.54
N VAL A 152 -0.55 -4.00 -6.48
CA VAL A 152 -0.67 -5.17 -5.62
C VAL A 152 0.19 -6.28 -6.21
N ASP A 153 1.12 -6.78 -5.42
CA ASP A 153 2.06 -7.84 -5.81
C ASP A 153 1.69 -9.19 -5.22
N ASP A 154 1.06 -9.19 -4.03
CA ASP A 154 0.60 -10.40 -3.38
C ASP A 154 -0.69 -10.19 -2.60
N VAL A 155 -1.47 -11.27 -2.46
CA VAL A 155 -2.73 -11.32 -1.72
C VAL A 155 -2.81 -12.63 -0.95
N GLU A 156 -2.88 -12.54 0.37
CA GLU A 156 -2.93 -13.68 1.26
C GLU A 156 -4.22 -13.68 2.08
N PHE A 157 -4.97 -14.79 2.07
CA PHE A 157 -6.10 -14.99 2.95
C PHE A 157 -5.60 -15.40 4.34
N ILE A 158 -5.84 -14.56 5.34
CA ILE A 158 -5.42 -14.80 6.73
C ILE A 158 -6.48 -15.57 7.49
N GLY A 159 -7.76 -15.28 7.24
CA GLY A 159 -8.85 -16.00 7.91
C GLY A 159 -10.23 -15.51 7.49
N GLN A 160 -11.20 -16.37 7.78
CA GLN A 160 -12.62 -16.08 7.60
C GLN A 160 -13.39 -16.52 8.86
N PHE A 161 -14.40 -15.74 9.25
CA PHE A 161 -15.19 -15.95 10.44
C PHE A 161 -16.67 -15.84 10.08
N THR A 162 -17.40 -16.92 10.25
CA THR A 162 -18.86 -16.91 10.09
C THR A 162 -19.45 -16.24 11.32
N GLY A 163 -20.19 -15.13 11.14
CA GLY A 163 -20.92 -14.49 12.24
C GLY A 163 -21.99 -15.45 12.79
N ARG A 164 -22.01 -15.60 14.11
CA ARG A 164 -23.14 -16.21 14.81
C ARG A 164 -24.30 -15.24 14.92
#